data_eea9319037592e93299040782db53c78
#
_entry.id   eea9319037592e93299040782db53c78
#
_cell.length_a   1.000
_cell.length_b   1.000
_cell.length_c   1.000
_cell.angle_alpha   90.00
_cell.angle_beta   90.00
_cell.angle_gamma   90.00
#
_symmetry.space_group_name_H-M   'P 1'
#
loop_
_entity.id
_entity.type
_entity.pdbx_description
1 polymer ?
#
loop_
_entity_poly.entity_id
_entity_poly.type
_entity_poly.pdbx_seq_one_letter_code
_entity_poly.pdbx_strand_id
1 'polypeptide(L)'
;VNPLLATIVPGERMTSYLTVGQIFRNTSLLLLAPIVTGLVAATGSWRLLLPIYAGLTVVGGLWLQLTPVPEPAQRERSAGLADCFRLLKNRAVLLSTLGVACFIAADVGIGFLSVRLIDNPSSILTTTGFYACRIVGTLIGAWVLVKVSDVKYLTWNMTGALALCAALLFVRNEAAIYAAVG
;
A
#
# COMPACT_ATOMS: atom_id res chain seq x y z
N VAL A 1 0.54 3.35 13.14
CA VAL A 1 0.66 1.87 13.26
C VAL A 1 2.12 1.44 13.21
N ASN A 2 2.94 1.91 12.25
CA ASN A 2 4.34 1.50 12.10
C ASN A 2 5.22 1.79 13.33
N PRO A 3 5.16 2.97 13.97
CA PRO A 3 5.92 3.24 15.19
C PRO A 3 5.54 2.32 16.35
N LEU A 4 4.24 1.98 16.46
CA LEU A 4 3.75 1.07 17.49
C LEU A 4 4.27 -0.36 17.28
N LEU A 5 4.29 -0.84 16.03
CA LEU A 5 4.88 -2.13 15.70
C LEU A 5 6.37 -2.18 16.04
N ALA A 6 7.10 -1.08 15.83
CA ALA A 6 8.52 -1.00 16.15
C ALA A 6 8.82 -1.13 17.66
N THR A 7 7.87 -0.80 18.53
CA THR A 7 8.02 -0.96 19.98
C THR A 7 7.67 -2.36 20.48
N ILE A 8 6.84 -3.10 19.75
CA ILE A 8 6.30 -4.40 20.20
C ILE A 8 7.06 -5.58 19.54
N VAL A 9 7.53 -5.40 18.30
CA VAL A 9 8.11 -6.47 17.50
C VAL A 9 9.64 -6.40 17.48
N PRO A 10 10.35 -7.53 17.72
CA PRO A 10 11.80 -7.59 17.55
C PRO A 10 12.22 -7.18 16.14
N GLY A 11 13.31 -6.41 16.02
CA GLY A 11 13.77 -5.82 14.76
C GLY A 11 13.96 -6.82 13.61
N GLU A 12 14.41 -8.05 13.94
CA GLU A 12 14.62 -9.13 12.94
C GLU A 12 13.34 -9.56 12.21
N ARG A 13 12.18 -9.40 12.83
CA ARG A 13 10.87 -9.80 12.26
C ARG A 13 10.02 -8.62 11.83
N MET A 14 10.52 -7.41 12.00
CA MET A 14 9.77 -6.18 11.74
C MET A 14 9.23 -6.13 10.31
N THR A 15 10.07 -6.46 9.32
CA THR A 15 9.69 -6.44 7.89
C THR A 15 8.53 -7.40 7.61
N SER A 16 8.57 -8.61 8.16
CA SER A 16 7.50 -9.60 7.99
C SER A 16 6.17 -9.12 8.57
N TYR A 17 6.18 -8.55 9.77
CA TYR A 17 4.95 -8.03 10.39
C TYR A 17 4.39 -6.81 9.65
N LEU A 18 5.24 -5.93 9.13
CA LEU A 18 4.83 -4.82 8.27
C LEU A 18 4.20 -5.34 6.97
N THR A 19 4.78 -6.39 6.39
CA THR A 19 4.25 -7.02 5.17
C THR A 19 2.87 -7.63 5.41
N VAL A 20 2.67 -8.33 6.55
CA VAL A 20 1.35 -8.85 6.94
C VAL A 20 0.34 -7.70 7.10
N GLY A 21 0.74 -6.57 7.69
CA GLY A 21 -0.11 -5.37 7.78
C GLY A 21 -0.56 -4.85 6.42
N GLN A 22 0.30 -4.96 5.39
CA GLN A 22 -0.06 -4.57 4.01
C GLN A 22 -1.11 -5.51 3.39
N ILE A 23 -1.17 -6.78 3.79
CA ILE A 23 -2.21 -7.71 3.31
C ILE A 23 -3.59 -7.20 3.72
N PHE A 24 -3.77 -6.80 4.97
CA PHE A 24 -5.05 -6.24 5.44
C PHE A 24 -5.44 -4.98 4.67
N ARG A 25 -4.48 -4.08 4.42
CA ARG A 25 -4.71 -2.90 3.60
C ARG A 25 -5.14 -3.25 2.18
N ASN A 26 -4.43 -4.16 1.52
CA ASN A 26 -4.72 -4.56 0.15
C ASN A 26 -6.07 -5.31 0.05
N THR A 27 -6.41 -6.14 1.05
CA THR A 27 -7.71 -6.80 1.15
C THR A 27 -8.84 -5.79 1.28
N SER A 28 -8.67 -4.75 2.09
CA SER A 28 -9.66 -3.67 2.20
C SER A 28 -9.87 -2.95 0.87
N LEU A 29 -8.80 -2.70 0.12
CA LEU A 29 -8.87 -2.06 -1.20
C LEU A 29 -9.52 -3.00 -2.26
N LEU A 30 -9.25 -4.31 -2.20
CA LEU A 30 -9.88 -5.31 -3.05
C LEU A 30 -11.40 -5.34 -2.84
N LEU A 31 -11.85 -5.31 -1.59
CA LEU A 31 -13.27 -5.35 -1.25
C LEU A 31 -13.99 -4.02 -1.52
N LEU A 32 -13.26 -2.92 -1.57
CA LEU A 32 -13.82 -1.59 -1.75
C LEU A 32 -14.62 -1.46 -3.05
N ALA A 33 -14.04 -1.89 -4.18
CA ALA A 33 -14.68 -1.76 -5.50
C ALA A 33 -16.03 -2.49 -5.58
N PRO A 34 -16.13 -3.79 -5.24
CA PRO A 34 -17.42 -4.49 -5.27
C PRO A 34 -18.42 -3.96 -4.25
N ILE A 35 -17.98 -3.52 -3.06
CA ILE A 35 -18.86 -2.92 -2.04
C ILE A 35 -19.44 -1.61 -2.56
N VAL A 36 -18.62 -0.72 -3.12
CA VAL A 36 -19.07 0.55 -3.68
C VAL A 36 -20.07 0.33 -4.81
N THR A 37 -19.75 -0.58 -5.72
CA THR A 37 -20.63 -0.89 -6.86
C THR A 37 -21.94 -1.50 -6.41
N GLY A 38 -21.90 -2.46 -5.49
CA GLY A 38 -23.11 -3.07 -4.93
C GLY A 38 -23.98 -2.04 -4.21
N LEU A 39 -23.39 -1.13 -3.44
CA LEU A 39 -24.10 -0.08 -2.75
C LEU A 39 -24.74 0.91 -3.73
N VAL A 40 -24.02 1.34 -4.76
CA VAL A 40 -24.54 2.25 -5.80
C VAL A 40 -25.64 1.58 -6.60
N ALA A 41 -25.52 0.29 -6.93
CA ALA A 41 -26.56 -0.47 -7.61
C ALA A 41 -27.83 -0.59 -6.76
N ALA A 42 -27.69 -0.79 -5.44
CA ALA A 42 -28.83 -0.94 -4.54
C ALA A 42 -29.53 0.39 -4.19
N THR A 43 -28.80 1.50 -4.13
CA THR A 43 -29.30 2.77 -3.58
C THR A 43 -29.37 3.90 -4.61
N GLY A 44 -28.79 3.72 -5.79
CA GLY A 44 -28.70 4.72 -6.84
C GLY A 44 -27.77 5.91 -6.51
N SER A 45 -27.11 5.91 -5.35
CA SER A 45 -26.29 7.04 -4.90
C SER A 45 -25.01 6.63 -4.19
N TRP A 46 -23.89 7.17 -4.64
CA TRP A 46 -22.59 7.04 -3.97
C TRP A 46 -22.47 7.82 -2.65
N ARG A 47 -23.41 8.76 -2.42
CA ARG A 47 -23.37 9.66 -1.24
C ARG A 47 -23.48 8.91 0.10
N LEU A 48 -24.09 7.73 0.10
CA LEU A 48 -24.19 6.88 1.30
C LEU A 48 -22.84 6.32 1.76
N LEU A 49 -21.81 6.34 0.91
CA LEU A 49 -20.47 5.96 1.31
C LEU A 49 -19.90 6.88 2.38
N LEU A 50 -20.21 8.17 2.33
CA LEU A 50 -19.66 9.15 3.27
C LEU A 50 -20.07 8.87 4.73
N PRO A 51 -21.37 8.68 5.07
CA PRO A 51 -21.75 8.34 6.42
C PRO A 51 -21.28 6.95 6.86
N ILE A 52 -21.15 5.99 5.96
CA ILE A 52 -20.60 4.66 6.27
C ILE A 52 -19.13 4.80 6.68
N TYR A 53 -18.32 5.54 5.90
CA TYR A 53 -16.92 5.78 6.27
C TYR A 53 -16.78 6.58 7.56
N ALA A 54 -17.62 7.58 7.78
CA ALA A 54 -17.65 8.33 9.02
C ALA A 54 -17.94 7.41 10.21
N GLY A 55 -18.95 6.54 10.09
CA GLY A 55 -19.28 5.55 11.11
C GLY A 55 -18.14 4.58 11.40
N LEU A 56 -17.52 4.02 10.36
CA LEU A 56 -16.34 3.14 10.51
C LEU A 56 -15.17 3.85 11.18
N THR A 57 -14.94 5.12 10.85
CA THR A 57 -13.87 5.92 11.47
C THR A 57 -14.13 6.14 12.94
N VAL A 58 -15.38 6.45 13.33
CA VAL A 58 -15.77 6.61 14.73
C VAL A 58 -15.61 5.30 15.50
N VAL A 59 -16.09 4.19 14.94
CA VAL A 59 -15.95 2.86 15.57
C VAL A 59 -14.46 2.49 15.72
N GLY A 60 -13.65 2.71 14.70
CA GLY A 60 -12.20 2.47 14.76
C GLY A 60 -11.51 3.36 15.79
N GLY A 61 -11.88 4.63 15.87
CA GLY A 61 -11.36 5.57 16.86
C GLY A 61 -11.72 5.17 18.31
N LEU A 62 -12.96 4.78 18.55
CA LEU A 62 -13.41 4.28 19.85
C LEU A 62 -12.69 2.98 20.23
N TRP A 63 -12.56 2.05 19.28
CA TRP A 63 -11.80 0.82 19.48
C TRP A 63 -10.35 1.10 19.91
N LEU A 64 -9.71 2.06 19.25
CA LEU A 64 -8.33 2.45 19.55
C LEU A 64 -8.21 3.05 20.95
N GLN A 65 -9.18 3.87 21.37
CA GLN A 65 -9.22 4.46 22.73
C GLN A 65 -9.42 3.39 23.82
N LEU A 66 -10.21 2.36 23.53
CA LEU A 66 -10.47 1.26 24.46
C LEU A 66 -9.34 0.24 24.54
N THR A 67 -8.42 0.24 23.56
CA THR A 67 -7.29 -0.68 23.53
C THR A 67 -6.13 -0.11 24.34
N PRO A 68 -5.70 -0.76 25.46
CA PRO A 68 -4.56 -0.31 26.23
C PRO A 68 -3.29 -0.49 25.41
N VAL A 69 -2.77 0.59 24.85
CA VAL A 69 -1.51 0.62 24.12
C VAL A 69 -0.41 1.00 25.11
N PRO A 70 0.61 0.15 25.33
CA PRO A 70 1.74 0.48 26.17
C PRO A 70 2.50 1.66 25.52
N GLU A 71 2.40 2.83 26.13
CA GLU A 71 3.22 3.97 25.72
C GLU A 71 4.66 3.75 26.20
N PRO A 72 5.68 3.95 25.36
CA PRO A 72 7.06 3.93 25.81
C PRO A 72 7.26 4.98 26.89
N ALA A 73 7.87 4.58 28.02
CA ALA A 73 8.05 5.40 29.21
C ALA A 73 8.89 6.67 28.98
N GLN A 74 9.64 6.73 27.88
CA GLN A 74 10.35 7.91 27.42
C GLN A 74 9.55 8.59 26.30
N ARG A 75 8.75 9.58 26.64
CA ARG A 75 8.39 10.63 25.69
C ARG A 75 9.68 11.39 25.33
N GLU A 76 10.40 10.89 24.34
CA GLU A 76 11.37 11.73 23.64
C GLU A 76 10.63 12.99 23.22
N ARG A 77 11.21 14.16 23.50
CA ARG A 77 10.69 15.46 23.08
C ARG A 77 10.17 15.31 21.65
N SER A 78 8.88 15.60 21.46
CA SER A 78 8.31 15.55 20.11
C SER A 78 9.19 16.40 19.19
N ALA A 79 9.82 15.75 18.21
CA ALA A 79 10.68 16.42 17.25
C ALA A 79 9.86 17.51 16.54
N GLY A 80 10.32 18.74 16.62
CA GLY A 80 9.67 19.85 15.93
C GLY A 80 9.81 19.68 14.41
N LEU A 81 8.95 20.34 13.63
CA LEU A 81 9.06 20.33 12.16
C LEU A 81 10.47 20.73 11.69
N ALA A 82 11.13 21.64 12.40
CA ALA A 82 12.50 22.04 12.10
C ALA A 82 13.51 20.88 12.23
N ASP A 83 13.32 20.00 13.21
CA ASP A 83 14.16 18.82 13.41
C ASP A 83 13.94 17.79 12.28
N CYS A 84 12.72 17.63 11.81
CA CYS A 84 12.41 16.80 10.64
C CYS A 84 13.11 17.31 9.38
N PHE A 85 13.07 18.61 9.12
CA PHE A 85 13.81 19.20 7.98
C PHE A 85 15.32 19.09 8.15
N ARG A 86 15.83 19.14 9.38
CA ARG A 86 17.24 18.93 9.66
C ARG A 86 17.71 17.50 9.35
N LEU A 87 16.84 16.51 9.58
CA LEU A 87 17.11 15.12 9.22
C LEU A 87 17.25 14.93 7.70
N LEU A 88 16.55 15.72 6.87
CA LEU A 88 16.70 15.68 5.41
C LEU A 88 18.08 16.13 4.91
N LYS A 89 18.91 16.79 5.74
CA LYS A 89 20.31 17.08 5.42
C LYS A 89 21.16 15.80 5.35
N ASN A 90 20.74 14.72 6.00
CA ASN A 90 21.40 13.44 5.88
C ASN A 90 21.06 12.81 4.52
N ARG A 91 22.08 12.55 3.70
CA ARG A 91 21.92 11.97 2.35
C ARG A 91 21.14 10.64 2.35
N ALA A 92 21.36 9.79 3.35
CA ALA A 92 20.68 8.51 3.46
C ALA A 92 19.16 8.72 3.69
N VAL A 93 18.81 9.64 4.59
CA VAL A 93 17.41 9.98 4.89
C VAL A 93 16.75 10.63 3.67
N LEU A 94 17.42 11.56 3.01
CA LEU A 94 16.92 12.23 1.81
C LEU A 94 16.66 11.22 0.68
N LEU A 95 17.63 10.37 0.36
CA LEU A 95 17.49 9.36 -0.69
C LEU A 95 16.39 8.34 -0.38
N SER A 96 16.28 7.90 0.88
CA SER A 96 15.21 6.99 1.30
C SER A 96 13.84 7.65 1.17
N THR A 97 13.71 8.92 1.59
CA THR A 97 12.46 9.67 1.48
C THR A 97 12.06 9.88 0.02
N LEU A 98 13.03 10.23 -0.83
CA LEU A 98 12.79 10.39 -2.27
C LEU A 98 12.39 9.05 -2.92
N GLY A 99 13.08 7.95 -2.56
CA GLY A 99 12.75 6.61 -3.02
C GLY A 99 11.33 6.19 -2.67
N VAL A 100 10.92 6.42 -1.41
CA VAL A 100 9.55 6.14 -0.96
C VAL A 100 8.53 7.02 -1.70
N ALA A 101 8.83 8.31 -1.89
CA ALA A 101 7.95 9.22 -2.62
C ALA A 101 7.76 8.78 -4.07
N CYS A 102 8.85 8.43 -4.79
CA CYS A 102 8.78 7.90 -6.14
C CYS A 102 7.99 6.58 -6.21
N PHE A 103 8.21 5.68 -5.25
CA PHE A 103 7.47 4.43 -5.18
C PHE A 103 5.96 4.66 -5.00
N ILE A 104 5.57 5.53 -4.07
CA ILE A 104 4.15 5.85 -3.85
C ILE A 104 3.55 6.52 -5.08
N ALA A 105 4.27 7.45 -5.72
CA ALA A 105 3.81 8.11 -6.93
C ALA A 105 3.58 7.12 -8.08
N ALA A 106 4.49 6.15 -8.27
CA ALA A 106 4.33 5.08 -9.24
C ALA A 106 3.13 4.17 -8.91
N ASP A 107 3.00 3.74 -7.66
CA ASP A 107 1.92 2.87 -7.17
C ASP A 107 0.53 3.51 -7.40
N VAL A 108 0.39 4.76 -6.99
CA VAL A 108 -0.86 5.52 -7.18
C VAL A 108 -1.09 5.82 -8.67
N GLY A 109 -0.03 6.20 -9.39
CA GLY A 109 -0.09 6.48 -10.83
C GLY A 109 -0.55 5.27 -11.65
N ILE A 110 0.01 4.10 -11.41
CA ILE A 110 -0.39 2.84 -12.07
C ILE A 110 -1.85 2.53 -11.75
N GLY A 111 -2.27 2.65 -10.50
CA GLY A 111 -3.66 2.41 -10.09
C GLY A 111 -4.66 3.32 -10.79
N PHE A 112 -4.34 4.60 -10.99
CA PHE A 112 -5.21 5.54 -11.72
C PHE A 112 -5.17 5.36 -13.24
N LEU A 113 -3.99 5.11 -13.80
CA LEU A 113 -3.81 4.94 -15.24
C LEU A 113 -4.41 3.63 -15.75
N SER A 114 -4.34 2.55 -14.98
CA SER A 114 -4.88 1.24 -15.37
C SER A 114 -6.39 1.31 -15.65
N VAL A 115 -7.14 2.07 -14.85
CA VAL A 115 -8.58 2.27 -15.04
C VAL A 115 -8.90 3.09 -16.30
N ARG A 116 -8.00 4.00 -16.70
CA ARG A 116 -8.18 4.86 -17.88
C ARG A 116 -7.66 4.25 -19.18
N LEU A 117 -6.64 3.42 -19.10
CA LEU A 117 -6.05 2.75 -20.27
C LEU A 117 -6.94 1.62 -20.80
N ILE A 118 -7.79 1.05 -19.95
CA ILE A 118 -8.71 0.00 -20.30
C ILE A 118 -10.10 0.62 -20.43
N ASP A 119 -10.39 1.07 -21.64
CA ASP A 119 -11.65 1.75 -22.02
C ASP A 119 -12.83 0.75 -22.12
N ASN A 120 -12.97 -0.11 -21.10
CA ASN A 120 -13.94 -1.20 -21.08
C ASN A 120 -14.88 -1.06 -19.87
N PRO A 121 -16.18 -1.35 -19.98
CA PRO A 121 -17.12 -1.37 -18.85
C PRO A 121 -16.71 -2.34 -17.72
N SER A 122 -15.68 -3.13 -17.94
CA SER A 122 -15.04 -4.03 -16.94
C SER A 122 -14.04 -3.34 -16.00
N SER A 123 -14.09 -2.02 -15.85
CA SER A 123 -13.16 -1.27 -14.97
C SER A 123 -13.08 -1.82 -13.53
N ILE A 124 -14.18 -2.41 -13.06
CA ILE A 124 -14.25 -3.09 -11.75
C ILE A 124 -13.39 -4.35 -11.76
N LEU A 125 -13.45 -5.14 -12.81
CA LEU A 125 -12.68 -6.38 -12.95
C LEU A 125 -11.18 -6.08 -12.99
N THR A 126 -10.78 -5.00 -13.66
CA THR A 126 -9.40 -4.54 -13.73
C THR A 126 -8.88 -4.10 -12.37
N THR A 127 -9.65 -3.26 -11.66
CA THR A 127 -9.27 -2.78 -10.33
C THR A 127 -9.22 -3.93 -9.33
N THR A 128 -10.20 -4.82 -9.36
CA THR A 128 -10.25 -6.01 -8.50
C THR A 128 -9.08 -6.96 -8.81
N GLY A 129 -8.79 -7.19 -10.09
CA GLY A 129 -7.66 -8.00 -10.55
C GLY A 129 -6.32 -7.43 -10.07
N PHE A 130 -6.11 -6.13 -10.22
CA PHE A 130 -4.90 -5.45 -9.75
C PHE A 130 -4.68 -5.66 -8.25
N TYR A 131 -5.69 -5.46 -7.41
CA TYR A 131 -5.53 -5.66 -5.97
C TYR A 131 -5.42 -7.14 -5.58
N ALA A 132 -6.04 -8.06 -6.33
CA ALA A 132 -5.88 -9.49 -6.13
C ALA A 132 -4.44 -9.94 -6.39
N CYS A 133 -3.86 -9.54 -7.53
CA CYS A 133 -2.45 -9.80 -7.85
C CYS A 133 -1.51 -9.19 -6.80
N ARG A 134 -1.82 -7.99 -6.33
CA ARG A 134 -1.07 -7.32 -5.27
C ARG A 134 -1.09 -8.09 -3.95
N ILE A 135 -2.22 -8.68 -3.57
CA ILE A 135 -2.30 -9.55 -2.38
C ILE A 135 -1.43 -10.78 -2.56
N VAL A 136 -1.53 -11.46 -3.71
CA VAL A 136 -0.71 -12.63 -4.02
C VAL A 136 0.78 -12.28 -3.99
N GLY A 137 1.17 -11.18 -4.64
CA GLY A 137 2.54 -10.67 -4.61
C GLY A 137 3.05 -10.36 -3.21
N THR A 138 2.18 -9.77 -2.36
CA THR A 138 2.52 -9.48 -0.95
C THR A 138 2.71 -10.75 -0.13
N LEU A 139 1.87 -11.78 -0.35
CA LEU A 139 2.00 -13.09 0.31
C LEU A 139 3.30 -13.79 -0.10
N ILE A 140 3.59 -13.82 -1.40
CA ILE A 140 4.85 -14.38 -1.93
C ILE A 140 6.04 -13.59 -1.36
N GLY A 141 5.95 -12.27 -1.34
CA GLY A 141 6.97 -11.39 -0.77
C GLY A 141 7.23 -11.67 0.70
N ALA A 142 6.18 -11.82 1.52
CA ALA A 142 6.30 -12.15 2.92
C ALA A 142 7.01 -13.51 3.12
N TRP A 143 6.70 -14.50 2.29
CA TRP A 143 7.33 -15.81 2.35
C TRP A 143 8.79 -15.80 1.90
N VAL A 144 9.10 -15.06 0.85
CA VAL A 144 10.49 -14.92 0.32
C VAL A 144 11.37 -14.17 1.30
N LEU A 145 10.86 -13.11 1.95
CA LEU A 145 11.59 -12.31 2.93
C LEU A 145 12.04 -13.10 4.17
N VAL A 146 11.39 -14.22 4.47
CA VAL A 146 11.86 -15.13 5.53
C VAL A 146 13.19 -15.82 5.14
N LYS A 147 13.44 -15.98 3.84
CA LYS A 147 14.59 -16.76 3.31
C LYS A 147 15.67 -15.90 2.68
N VAL A 148 15.34 -14.70 2.23
CA VAL A 148 16.23 -13.83 1.45
C VAL A 148 16.39 -12.51 2.19
N SER A 149 17.60 -11.91 2.13
CA SER A 149 17.84 -10.60 2.74
C SER A 149 17.02 -9.51 2.06
N ASP A 150 16.51 -8.55 2.85
CA ASP A 150 15.66 -7.45 2.41
C ASP A 150 16.26 -6.67 1.23
N VAL A 151 17.58 -6.45 1.24
CA VAL A 151 18.29 -5.72 0.17
C VAL A 151 18.24 -6.48 -1.17
N LYS A 152 18.47 -7.80 -1.14
CA LYS A 152 18.41 -8.63 -2.36
C LYS A 152 17.00 -8.68 -2.91
N TYR A 153 16.02 -8.88 -2.04
CA TYR A 153 14.60 -8.88 -2.42
C TYR A 153 14.19 -7.55 -3.05
N LEU A 154 14.55 -6.43 -2.44
CA LEU A 154 14.27 -5.09 -2.96
C LEU A 154 14.91 -4.89 -4.33
N THR A 155 16.18 -5.28 -4.51
CA THR A 155 16.90 -5.17 -5.77
C THR A 155 16.21 -5.97 -6.87
N TRP A 156 15.79 -7.20 -6.60
CA TRP A 156 15.09 -8.03 -7.57
C TRP A 156 13.74 -7.43 -7.98
N ASN A 157 12.96 -6.94 -7.01
CA ASN A 157 11.69 -6.29 -7.30
C ASN A 157 11.86 -5.03 -8.14
N MET A 158 12.82 -4.16 -7.80
CA MET A 158 13.08 -2.93 -8.55
C MET A 158 13.57 -3.22 -9.96
N THR A 159 14.45 -4.22 -10.13
CA THR A 159 14.95 -4.62 -11.45
C THR A 159 13.82 -5.24 -12.29
N GLY A 160 12.99 -6.08 -11.69
CA GLY A 160 11.82 -6.66 -12.34
C GLY A 160 10.81 -5.61 -12.78
N ALA A 161 10.46 -4.68 -11.89
CA ALA A 161 9.57 -3.58 -12.21
C ALA A 161 10.10 -2.70 -13.35
N LEU A 162 11.40 -2.38 -13.33
CA LEU A 162 12.03 -1.60 -14.39
C LEU A 162 11.99 -2.35 -15.74
N ALA A 163 12.26 -3.66 -15.73
CA ALA A 163 12.20 -4.50 -16.93
C ALA A 163 10.77 -4.57 -17.50
N LEU A 164 9.75 -4.74 -16.64
CA LEU A 164 8.35 -4.72 -17.03
C LEU A 164 7.92 -3.36 -17.61
N CYS A 165 8.30 -2.26 -16.97
CA CYS A 165 8.04 -0.92 -17.51
C CYS A 165 8.71 -0.70 -18.87
N ALA A 166 9.96 -1.16 -19.04
CA ALA A 166 10.64 -1.08 -20.32
C ALA A 166 9.96 -1.96 -21.39
N ALA A 167 9.52 -3.15 -21.04
CA ALA A 167 8.79 -4.03 -21.94
C ALA A 167 7.47 -3.40 -22.43
N LEU A 168 6.73 -2.71 -21.54
CA LEU A 168 5.49 -2.01 -21.89
C LEU A 168 5.67 -0.90 -22.92
N LEU A 169 6.86 -0.29 -23.02
CA LEU A 169 7.14 0.71 -24.05
C LEU A 169 7.12 0.11 -25.46
N PHE A 170 7.45 -1.17 -25.58
CA PHE A 170 7.54 -1.87 -26.87
C PHE A 170 6.29 -2.70 -27.20
N VAL A 171 5.53 -3.12 -26.20
CA VAL A 171 4.37 -4.01 -26.36
C VAL A 171 3.09 -3.22 -26.06
N ARG A 172 2.36 -2.86 -27.13
CA ARG A 172 1.07 -2.15 -27.04
C ARG A 172 -0.12 -3.11 -27.11
N ASN A 173 -0.04 -4.26 -26.46
CA ASN A 173 -1.15 -5.21 -26.47
C ASN A 173 -1.88 -5.15 -25.11
N GLU A 174 -3.22 -5.15 -25.13
CA GLU A 174 -4.06 -5.12 -23.91
C GLU A 174 -3.69 -6.24 -22.92
N ALA A 175 -3.45 -7.45 -23.42
CA ALA A 175 -3.04 -8.59 -22.59
C ALA A 175 -1.71 -8.35 -21.86
N ALA A 176 -0.75 -7.65 -22.52
CA ALA A 176 0.53 -7.32 -21.91
C ALA A 176 0.39 -6.22 -20.84
N ILE A 177 -0.55 -5.28 -21.02
CA ILE A 177 -0.87 -4.26 -20.02
C ILE A 177 -1.46 -4.90 -18.76
N TYR A 178 -2.40 -5.85 -18.93
CA TYR A 178 -2.95 -6.61 -17.80
C TYR A 178 -1.88 -7.40 -17.05
N ALA A 179 -0.99 -8.06 -17.76
CA ALA A 179 0.09 -8.86 -17.17
C ALA A 179 1.17 -8.03 -16.46
N ALA A 180 1.36 -6.76 -16.87
CA ALA A 180 2.37 -5.89 -16.27
C ALA A 180 1.83 -5.03 -15.12
N VAL A 181 0.51 -4.82 -15.07
CA VAL A 181 -0.17 -4.05 -14.01
C VAL A 181 -0.58 -4.95 -12.85
N GLY A 182 -0.84 -6.24 -13.07
CA GLY A 182 -1.16 -7.24 -12.03
C GLY A 182 0.06 -7.85 -11.42
#